data_592512c822a759c5a9a7ec2c811f5e47
#
_entry.id   592512c822a759c5a9a7ec2c811f5e47
#
_cell.length_a   1.000
_cell.length_b   1.000
_cell.length_c   1.000
_cell.angle_alpha   90.00
_cell.angle_beta   90.00
_cell.angle_gamma   90.00
#
_symmetry.space_group_name_H-M   'P 1'
#
loop_
_entity.id
_entity.type
_entity.pdbx_description
1 polymer ?
#
loop_
_entity_poly.entity_id
_entity_poly.type
_entity_poly.pdbx_seq_one_letter_code
_entity_poly.pdbx_strand_id
1 'polypeptide(L)'
;MWFKNLQIYRLPAPWAYTPEQLEEALSSNKFTPATSMDLMRQGWDTPRPNGGLVHVVNKQMLILLGTEKKLLPATVINQVAKARAAEMEEAQGFAPGKKALKELKERVADELLPRAFSIRSNVWTWIDPVNGWLVIDAASPAKADEVIKLLLKAVDKLPLESLRVQRSPVAVMTEWLQADDAPAGFTVDMDTELRATGESKATVRYVRHTLEADDVRRHIAAGKQCTRLAMTWNDKISFVLTESLAIKSVKPRDVIKETESSTKNDEERFDGDLMLMTGELSKLMADVVEALGGEATA
;
A
#
# COMPACT_ATOMS: atom_id res chain seq x y z
N MET A 1 -2.02 8.67 -14.03
CA MET A 1 -1.52 7.80 -12.91
C MET A 1 -2.52 7.81 -11.79
N TRP A 2 -2.89 6.63 -11.19
CA TRP A 2 -3.83 6.55 -10.07
C TRP A 2 -3.31 5.62 -8.98
N PHE A 3 -3.41 6.03 -7.71
CA PHE A 3 -3.13 5.16 -6.57
C PHE A 3 -4.19 4.06 -6.48
N LYS A 4 -3.75 2.84 -6.17
CA LYS A 4 -4.62 1.66 -6.11
C LYS A 4 -5.01 1.27 -4.70
N ASN A 5 -4.14 1.55 -3.72
CA ASN A 5 -4.35 1.15 -2.33
C ASN A 5 -3.82 2.24 -1.40
N LEU A 6 -4.72 2.91 -0.71
CA LEU A 6 -4.38 4.04 0.14
C LEU A 6 -4.15 3.55 1.57
N GLN A 7 -2.93 3.66 2.07
CA GLN A 7 -2.61 3.68 3.48
C GLN A 7 -2.56 5.14 3.91
N ILE A 8 -3.50 5.56 4.74
CA ILE A 8 -3.78 6.97 5.02
C ILE A 8 -3.26 7.33 6.41
N TYR A 9 -2.52 8.41 6.48
CA TYR A 9 -1.99 8.97 7.72
C TYR A 9 -2.30 10.46 7.80
N ARG A 10 -2.34 10.99 9.01
CA ARG A 10 -2.48 12.42 9.26
C ARG A 10 -1.11 13.07 9.43
N LEU A 11 -0.98 14.23 8.83
CA LEU A 11 0.11 15.18 9.06
C LEU A 11 -0.50 16.38 9.76
N PRO A 12 -0.27 16.57 11.08
CA PRO A 12 -0.71 17.77 11.77
C PRO A 12 -0.16 19.01 11.08
N ALA A 13 -1.00 20.02 10.88
CA ALA A 13 -0.58 21.31 10.32
C ALA A 13 0.14 22.15 11.39
N PRO A 14 1.14 22.97 10.96
CA PRO A 14 1.63 23.13 9.61
C PRO A 14 2.69 22.09 9.24
N TRP A 15 2.65 21.60 8.00
CA TRP A 15 3.76 20.84 7.43
C TRP A 15 5.01 21.72 7.31
N ALA A 16 6.10 21.32 7.97
CA ALA A 16 7.26 22.18 8.18
C ALA A 16 8.27 22.23 7.02
N TYR A 17 8.17 21.30 6.05
CA TYR A 17 9.16 21.20 4.97
C TYR A 17 8.64 21.84 3.68
N THR A 18 9.48 22.71 3.09
CA THR A 18 9.28 23.10 1.69
C THR A 18 9.66 21.95 0.76
N PRO A 19 9.23 21.97 -0.52
CA PRO A 19 9.65 20.96 -1.49
C PRO A 19 11.17 20.83 -1.60
N GLU A 20 11.90 21.94 -1.57
CA GLU A 20 13.36 21.98 -1.68
C GLU A 20 14.03 21.36 -0.44
N GLN A 21 13.52 21.66 0.74
CA GLN A 21 14.01 21.06 1.99
C GLN A 21 13.75 19.55 2.04
N LEU A 22 12.58 19.13 1.55
CA LEU A 22 12.27 17.70 1.43
C LEU A 22 13.18 17.02 0.41
N GLU A 23 13.41 17.63 -0.75
CA GLU A 23 14.35 17.15 -1.78
C GLU A 23 15.75 16.92 -1.21
N GLU A 24 16.27 17.91 -0.47
CA GLU A 24 17.58 17.81 0.20
C GLU A 24 17.60 16.68 1.22
N ALA A 25 16.59 16.58 2.07
CA ALA A 25 16.49 15.53 3.07
C ALA A 25 16.47 14.12 2.46
N LEU A 26 15.71 13.93 1.36
CA LEU A 26 15.61 12.65 0.66
C LEU A 26 16.91 12.30 -0.09
N SER A 27 17.70 13.28 -0.50
CA SER A 27 18.92 13.07 -1.30
C SER A 27 19.95 12.18 -0.61
N SER A 28 19.99 12.19 0.72
CA SER A 28 20.89 11.33 1.53
C SER A 28 20.67 9.83 1.34
N ASN A 29 19.47 9.44 0.91
CA ASN A 29 19.06 8.05 0.66
C ASN A 29 18.52 7.88 -0.75
N LYS A 30 19.14 8.52 -1.74
CA LYS A 30 18.77 8.40 -3.15
C LYS A 30 18.94 6.95 -3.62
N PHE A 31 17.99 6.49 -4.43
CA PHE A 31 18.05 5.15 -5.01
C PHE A 31 19.27 4.98 -5.89
N THR A 32 20.01 3.91 -5.65
CA THR A 32 21.08 3.43 -6.52
C THR A 32 20.81 1.96 -6.84
N PRO A 33 21.02 1.52 -8.09
CA PRO A 33 20.84 0.13 -8.47
C PRO A 33 21.58 -0.83 -7.54
N ALA A 34 21.01 -2.01 -7.31
CA ALA A 34 21.65 -3.05 -6.52
C ALA A 34 22.91 -3.55 -7.23
N THR A 35 23.98 -3.74 -6.46
CA THR A 35 25.18 -4.41 -6.95
C THR A 35 24.95 -5.92 -7.09
N SER A 36 25.89 -6.65 -7.66
CA SER A 36 25.81 -8.11 -7.78
C SER A 36 25.70 -8.82 -6.42
N MET A 37 26.23 -8.21 -5.36
CA MET A 37 26.26 -8.75 -4.00
C MET A 37 25.13 -8.26 -3.09
N ASP A 38 24.34 -7.32 -3.54
CA ASP A 38 23.21 -6.80 -2.75
C ASP A 38 21.99 -7.71 -2.93
N LEU A 39 21.44 -8.23 -1.85
CA LEU A 39 20.16 -8.96 -1.87
C LEU A 39 19.00 -8.01 -2.17
N MET A 40 19.05 -6.79 -1.63
CA MET A 40 18.04 -5.76 -1.79
C MET A 40 18.64 -4.36 -1.59
N ARG A 41 18.21 -3.42 -2.43
CA ARG A 41 18.48 -1.99 -2.31
C ARG A 41 17.19 -1.21 -2.31
N GLN A 42 17.12 -0.18 -1.44
CA GLN A 42 15.99 0.75 -1.37
C GLN A 42 16.53 2.18 -1.30
N GLY A 43 15.80 3.10 -1.90
CA GLY A 43 16.12 4.52 -1.85
C GLY A 43 15.07 5.37 -2.55
N TRP A 44 15.16 6.69 -2.35
CA TRP A 44 14.28 7.64 -2.99
C TRP A 44 14.63 7.81 -4.47
N ASP A 45 13.63 7.66 -5.31
CA ASP A 45 13.76 7.72 -6.75
C ASP A 45 12.92 8.86 -7.33
N THR A 46 13.16 9.23 -8.57
CA THR A 46 12.44 10.32 -9.21
C THR A 46 11.03 9.89 -9.61
N PRO A 47 9.98 10.60 -9.20
CA PRO A 47 8.60 10.32 -9.60
C PRO A 47 8.36 10.36 -11.12
N ARG A 48 9.14 11.15 -11.84
CA ARG A 48 9.14 11.18 -13.30
C ARG A 48 10.56 11.24 -13.88
N PRO A 49 10.77 10.80 -15.13
CA PRO A 49 12.06 10.92 -15.80
C PRO A 49 12.57 12.37 -15.77
N ASN A 50 13.87 12.54 -15.52
CA ASN A 50 14.55 13.86 -15.48
C ASN A 50 14.00 14.86 -14.45
N GLY A 51 13.18 14.40 -13.48
CA GLY A 51 12.69 15.21 -12.38
C GLY A 51 13.55 15.11 -11.12
N GLY A 52 13.18 15.86 -10.07
CA GLY A 52 13.71 15.72 -8.73
C GLY A 52 13.11 14.52 -7.98
N LEU A 53 13.56 14.30 -6.73
CA LEU A 53 12.99 13.29 -5.82
C LEU A 53 11.60 13.69 -5.31
N VAL A 54 11.32 14.99 -5.32
CA VAL A 54 10.02 15.56 -4.95
C VAL A 54 9.40 16.23 -6.17
N HIS A 55 8.28 15.67 -6.62
CA HIS A 55 7.51 16.28 -7.71
C HIS A 55 6.33 17.05 -7.13
N VAL A 56 6.15 18.30 -7.56
CA VAL A 56 5.14 19.21 -7.00
C VAL A 56 4.17 19.69 -8.06
N VAL A 57 2.88 19.49 -7.81
CA VAL A 57 1.80 20.05 -8.62
C VAL A 57 0.76 20.64 -7.68
N ASN A 58 0.41 21.90 -7.86
CA ASN A 58 -0.62 22.59 -7.08
C ASN A 58 -0.49 22.40 -5.54
N LYS A 59 0.71 22.56 -5.02
CA LYS A 59 1.10 22.33 -3.61
C LYS A 59 1.04 20.87 -3.14
N GLN A 60 0.63 19.94 -3.98
CA GLN A 60 0.67 18.52 -3.70
C GLN A 60 2.07 17.99 -4.02
N MET A 61 2.65 17.22 -3.11
CA MET A 61 3.99 16.66 -3.28
C MET A 61 3.89 15.15 -3.51
N LEU A 62 4.62 14.66 -4.49
CA LEU A 62 4.73 13.25 -4.81
C LEU A 62 6.17 12.81 -4.68
N ILE A 63 6.41 11.74 -3.93
CA ILE A 63 7.71 11.09 -3.76
C ILE A 63 7.60 9.61 -4.08
N LEU A 64 8.73 9.00 -4.43
CA LEU A 64 8.79 7.61 -4.89
C LEU A 64 9.86 6.84 -4.14
N LEU A 65 9.49 5.73 -3.48
CA LEU A 65 10.45 4.78 -2.93
C LEU A 65 10.69 3.67 -3.95
N GLY A 66 11.90 3.62 -4.50
CA GLY A 66 12.38 2.53 -5.35
C GLY A 66 12.95 1.39 -4.51
N THR A 67 12.64 0.16 -4.87
CA THR A 67 13.21 -1.05 -4.29
C THR A 67 13.65 -1.99 -5.39
N GLU A 68 14.89 -2.43 -5.36
CA GLU A 68 15.39 -3.51 -6.19
C GLU A 68 15.77 -4.71 -5.32
N LYS A 69 15.22 -5.88 -5.62
CA LYS A 69 15.41 -7.10 -4.83
C LYS A 69 15.77 -8.26 -5.73
N LYS A 70 16.81 -9.03 -5.34
CA LYS A 70 17.19 -10.26 -6.03
C LYS A 70 16.16 -11.37 -5.84
N LEU A 71 15.85 -12.08 -6.91
CA LEU A 71 14.99 -13.25 -6.90
C LEU A 71 15.84 -14.49 -6.61
N LEU A 72 16.10 -14.73 -5.34
CA LEU A 72 16.79 -15.92 -4.86
C LEU A 72 15.94 -16.60 -3.76
N PRO A 73 14.92 -17.40 -4.15
CA PRO A 73 14.10 -18.11 -3.19
C PRO A 73 14.90 -19.10 -2.34
N ALA A 74 14.56 -19.20 -1.06
CA ALA A 74 15.19 -20.16 -0.15
C ALA A 74 15.06 -21.62 -0.64
N THR A 75 14.03 -21.94 -1.41
CA THR A 75 13.85 -23.25 -2.05
C THR A 75 14.97 -23.58 -3.02
N VAL A 76 15.41 -22.61 -3.81
CA VAL A 76 16.53 -22.79 -4.76
C VAL A 76 17.84 -23.00 -4.00
N ILE A 77 18.12 -22.19 -2.98
CA ILE A 77 19.31 -22.35 -2.11
C ILE A 77 19.31 -23.74 -1.48
N ASN A 78 18.17 -24.16 -0.91
CA ASN A 78 18.03 -25.46 -0.26
C ASN A 78 18.22 -26.62 -1.25
N GLN A 79 17.72 -26.51 -2.46
CA GLN A 79 17.87 -27.54 -3.49
C GLN A 79 19.33 -27.73 -3.88
N VAL A 80 20.05 -26.64 -4.17
CA VAL A 80 21.47 -26.69 -4.54
C VAL A 80 22.32 -27.16 -3.36
N ALA A 81 22.04 -26.66 -2.14
CA ALA A 81 22.76 -27.08 -0.95
C ALA A 81 22.55 -28.58 -0.64
N LYS A 82 21.35 -29.11 -0.89
CA LYS A 82 21.07 -30.54 -0.71
C LYS A 82 21.86 -31.40 -1.70
N ALA A 83 21.94 -30.99 -2.97
CA ALA A 83 22.72 -31.70 -3.98
C ALA A 83 24.21 -31.73 -3.58
N ARG A 84 24.79 -30.59 -3.18
CA ARG A 84 26.18 -30.51 -2.73
C ARG A 84 26.44 -31.26 -1.42
N ALA A 85 25.46 -31.31 -0.52
CA ALA A 85 25.58 -32.09 0.70
C ALA A 85 25.67 -33.58 0.40
N ALA A 86 24.93 -34.09 -0.59
CA ALA A 86 25.04 -35.48 -1.03
C ALA A 86 26.40 -35.79 -1.66
N GLU A 87 26.95 -34.89 -2.52
CA GLU A 87 28.28 -35.01 -3.06
C GLU A 87 29.36 -35.03 -1.96
N MET A 88 29.20 -34.21 -0.92
CA MET A 88 30.11 -34.22 0.23
C MET A 88 30.00 -35.54 1.03
N GLU A 89 28.80 -36.07 1.21
CA GLU A 89 28.55 -37.33 1.89
C GLU A 89 29.21 -38.51 1.15
N GLU A 90 29.06 -38.54 -0.17
CA GLU A 90 29.72 -39.55 -1.02
C GLU A 90 31.28 -39.48 -0.92
N ALA A 91 31.80 -38.25 -0.87
CA ALA A 91 33.27 -38.05 -0.81
C ALA A 91 33.86 -38.31 0.60
N GLN A 92 33.09 -38.07 1.68
CA GLN A 92 33.60 -38.16 3.08
C GLN A 92 33.09 -39.36 3.82
N GLY A 93 32.09 -40.09 3.30
CA GLY A 93 31.49 -41.25 3.90
C GLY A 93 30.49 -40.94 5.02
N PHE A 94 30.16 -39.69 5.32
CA PHE A 94 29.16 -39.26 6.29
C PHE A 94 28.49 -37.97 5.92
N ALA A 95 27.21 -37.79 6.32
CA ALA A 95 26.43 -36.60 6.03
C ALA A 95 26.96 -35.35 6.79
N PRO A 96 26.95 -34.16 6.17
CA PRO A 96 27.35 -32.92 6.83
C PRO A 96 26.43 -32.60 8.03
N GLY A 97 27.04 -32.27 9.18
CA GLY A 97 26.29 -31.87 10.37
C GLY A 97 25.54 -30.52 10.20
N LYS A 98 24.66 -30.21 11.15
CA LYS A 98 23.79 -29.01 11.08
C LYS A 98 24.57 -27.70 10.82
N LYS A 99 25.76 -27.54 11.44
CA LYS A 99 26.60 -26.35 11.26
C LYS A 99 27.16 -26.29 9.84
N ALA A 100 27.74 -27.39 9.35
CA ALA A 100 28.28 -27.49 8.00
C ALA A 100 27.20 -27.27 6.93
N LEU A 101 25.98 -27.78 7.15
CA LEU A 101 24.87 -27.56 6.25
C LEU A 101 24.43 -26.09 6.21
N LYS A 102 24.47 -25.37 7.35
CA LYS A 102 24.18 -23.93 7.38
C LYS A 102 25.22 -23.14 6.60
N GLU A 103 26.50 -23.38 6.86
CA GLU A 103 27.61 -22.75 6.12
C GLU A 103 27.58 -23.06 4.62
N LEU A 104 27.18 -24.28 4.26
CA LEU A 104 26.98 -24.66 2.85
C LEU A 104 25.88 -23.85 2.20
N LYS A 105 24.74 -23.64 2.88
CA LYS A 105 23.65 -22.81 2.37
C LYS A 105 24.07 -21.34 2.21
N GLU A 106 24.82 -20.79 3.12
CA GLU A 106 25.36 -19.42 3.03
C GLU A 106 26.28 -19.29 1.81
N ARG A 107 27.23 -20.22 1.63
CA ARG A 107 28.09 -20.24 0.42
C ARG A 107 27.32 -20.39 -0.88
N VAL A 108 26.30 -21.24 -0.91
CA VAL A 108 25.44 -21.42 -2.08
C VAL A 108 24.65 -20.12 -2.37
N ALA A 109 24.17 -19.44 -1.33
CA ALA A 109 23.48 -18.16 -1.50
C ALA A 109 24.42 -17.09 -2.10
N ASP A 110 25.63 -16.95 -1.56
CA ASP A 110 26.64 -15.99 -2.05
C ASP A 110 27.05 -16.25 -3.50
N GLU A 111 27.15 -17.53 -3.90
CA GLU A 111 27.49 -17.90 -5.28
C GLU A 111 26.34 -17.65 -6.26
N LEU A 112 25.09 -17.89 -5.84
CA LEU A 112 23.93 -17.70 -6.70
C LEU A 112 23.48 -16.25 -6.80
N LEU A 113 23.73 -15.44 -5.76
CA LEU A 113 23.27 -14.05 -5.66
C LEU A 113 23.69 -13.19 -6.86
N PRO A 114 24.94 -13.20 -7.35
CA PRO A 114 25.36 -12.43 -8.52
C PRO A 114 24.64 -12.79 -9.81
N ARG A 115 24.17 -14.03 -9.92
CA ARG A 115 23.48 -14.57 -11.10
C ARG A 115 21.97 -14.47 -11.00
N ALA A 116 21.44 -14.13 -9.83
CA ALA A 116 20.01 -14.01 -9.62
C ALA A 116 19.44 -12.78 -10.33
N PHE A 117 18.28 -12.94 -10.98
CA PHE A 117 17.52 -11.83 -11.51
C PHE A 117 17.08 -10.89 -10.40
N SER A 118 16.91 -9.60 -10.70
CA SER A 118 16.33 -8.64 -9.78
C SER A 118 14.95 -8.18 -10.26
N ILE A 119 14.08 -7.90 -9.30
CA ILE A 119 12.80 -7.22 -9.55
C ILE A 119 12.88 -5.83 -8.94
N ARG A 120 12.50 -4.82 -9.74
CA ARG A 120 12.29 -3.46 -9.28
C ARG A 120 10.82 -3.25 -8.98
N SER A 121 10.53 -2.64 -7.85
CA SER A 121 9.21 -2.22 -7.41
C SER A 121 9.25 -0.82 -6.86
N ASN A 122 8.17 -0.08 -7.04
CA ASN A 122 8.04 1.31 -6.62
C ASN A 122 6.85 1.46 -5.69
N VAL A 123 6.99 2.32 -4.67
CA VAL A 123 5.91 2.71 -3.77
C VAL A 123 5.75 4.21 -3.84
N TRP A 124 4.60 4.65 -4.31
CA TRP A 124 4.24 6.04 -4.44
C TRP A 124 3.75 6.59 -3.10
N THR A 125 4.14 7.80 -2.79
CA THR A 125 3.68 8.51 -1.59
C THR A 125 3.28 9.92 -1.97
N TRP A 126 2.06 10.28 -1.62
CA TRP A 126 1.50 11.60 -1.79
C TRP A 126 1.44 12.31 -0.43
N ILE A 127 1.95 13.54 -0.39
CA ILE A 127 1.91 14.44 0.74
C ILE A 127 1.02 15.63 0.37
N ASP A 128 -0.05 15.82 1.11
CA ASP A 128 -0.96 16.95 1.00
C ASP A 128 -0.78 17.88 2.21
N PRO A 129 0.05 18.93 2.09
CA PRO A 129 0.27 19.84 3.18
C PRO A 129 -0.91 20.79 3.45
N VAL A 130 -1.86 20.86 2.51
CA VAL A 130 -3.04 21.73 2.62
C VAL A 130 -4.10 21.10 3.52
N ASN A 131 -4.41 19.83 3.26
CA ASN A 131 -5.42 19.07 4.02
C ASN A 131 -4.82 18.19 5.12
N GLY A 132 -3.49 18.14 5.23
CA GLY A 132 -2.77 17.38 6.26
C GLY A 132 -2.85 15.88 6.06
N TRP A 133 -2.67 15.37 4.82
CA TRP A 133 -2.64 13.97 4.51
C TRP A 133 -1.25 13.50 4.07
N LEU A 134 -0.86 12.32 4.54
CA LEU A 134 0.19 11.52 3.91
C LEU A 134 -0.43 10.20 3.49
N VAL A 135 -0.38 9.91 2.18
CA VAL A 135 -1.02 8.74 1.58
C VAL A 135 0.02 7.91 0.84
N ILE A 136 0.11 6.63 1.20
CA ILE A 136 1.06 5.69 0.60
C ILE A 136 0.29 4.68 -0.25
N ASP A 137 0.65 4.54 -1.53
CA ASP A 137 0.06 3.51 -2.40
C ASP A 137 0.67 2.14 -2.10
N ALA A 138 0.15 1.49 -1.07
CA ALA A 138 0.63 0.21 -0.60
C ALA A 138 -0.51 -0.76 -0.27
N ALA A 139 -0.42 -1.99 -0.80
CA ALA A 139 -1.43 -3.02 -0.57
C ALA A 139 -1.47 -3.54 0.88
N SER A 140 -0.40 -3.35 1.65
CA SER A 140 -0.30 -3.80 3.04
C SER A 140 0.36 -2.74 3.93
N PRO A 141 0.04 -2.70 5.24
CA PRO A 141 0.72 -1.82 6.20
C PRO A 141 2.24 -2.03 6.22
N ALA A 142 2.70 -3.29 6.17
CA ALA A 142 4.13 -3.61 6.17
C ALA A 142 4.90 -2.93 5.02
N LYS A 143 4.24 -2.78 3.85
CA LYS A 143 4.87 -2.08 2.71
C LYS A 143 4.86 -0.56 2.91
N ALA A 144 3.84 0.00 3.55
CA ALA A 144 3.82 1.40 3.95
C ALA A 144 4.87 1.70 5.03
N ASP A 145 5.07 0.80 5.98
CA ASP A 145 6.09 0.94 7.03
C ASP A 145 7.52 1.05 6.48
N GLU A 146 7.81 0.42 5.32
CA GLU A 146 9.11 0.59 4.65
C GLU A 146 9.33 2.06 4.24
N VAL A 147 8.31 2.70 3.68
CA VAL A 147 8.33 4.12 3.30
C VAL A 147 8.50 5.01 4.55
N ILE A 148 7.66 4.77 5.56
CA ILE A 148 7.67 5.55 6.81
C ILE A 148 9.05 5.49 7.49
N LYS A 149 9.64 4.29 7.58
CA LYS A 149 10.97 4.12 8.17
C LYS A 149 12.06 4.92 7.46
N LEU A 150 12.01 4.96 6.12
CA LEU A 150 12.98 5.73 5.34
C LEU A 150 12.71 7.23 5.42
N LEU A 151 11.43 7.62 5.45
CA LEU A 151 11.04 9.02 5.61
C LEU A 151 11.44 9.56 6.99
N LEU A 152 11.25 8.80 8.06
CA LEU A 152 11.68 9.14 9.43
C LEU A 152 13.22 9.25 9.60
N LYS A 153 13.99 8.60 8.71
CA LYS A 153 15.45 8.76 8.68
C LYS A 153 15.90 10.04 7.97
N ALA A 154 15.10 10.48 6.99
CA ALA A 154 15.42 11.65 6.18
C ALA A 154 14.89 12.95 6.79
N VAL A 155 13.71 12.89 7.42
CA VAL A 155 12.95 14.03 7.93
C VAL A 155 13.00 14.04 9.45
N ASP A 156 13.67 15.02 10.03
CA ASP A 156 13.67 15.22 11.48
C ASP A 156 12.26 15.60 11.96
N LYS A 157 11.76 14.88 12.96
CA LYS A 157 10.45 15.12 13.60
C LYS A 157 9.28 15.10 12.60
N LEU A 158 9.18 14.04 11.80
CA LEU A 158 7.99 13.81 10.98
C LEU A 158 6.76 13.69 11.89
N PRO A 159 5.82 14.65 11.88
CA PRO A 159 4.65 14.62 12.75
C PRO A 159 3.58 13.71 12.12
N LEU A 160 3.85 12.41 12.07
CA LEU A 160 2.94 11.44 11.45
C LEU A 160 2.06 10.78 12.49
N GLU A 161 0.76 10.85 12.28
CA GLU A 161 -0.24 10.21 13.13
C GLU A 161 -1.08 9.20 12.35
N SER A 162 -1.51 8.15 13.03
CA SER A 162 -2.49 7.23 12.46
C SER A 162 -3.85 7.91 12.37
N LEU A 163 -4.51 7.79 11.23
CA LEU A 163 -5.89 8.27 11.09
C LEU A 163 -6.79 7.52 12.07
N ARG A 164 -7.55 8.27 12.86
CA ARG A 164 -8.55 7.75 13.80
C ARG A 164 -9.90 8.39 13.51
N VAL A 165 -10.95 7.62 13.61
CA VAL A 165 -12.34 8.07 13.41
C VAL A 165 -13.17 7.78 14.64
N GLN A 166 -14.24 8.53 14.83
CA GLN A 166 -15.09 8.43 16.03
C GLN A 166 -15.86 7.12 16.09
N ARG A 167 -16.30 6.59 14.96
CA ARG A 167 -17.06 5.34 14.89
C ARG A 167 -16.22 4.24 14.28
N SER A 168 -16.27 3.05 14.86
CA SER A 168 -15.55 1.89 14.35
C SER A 168 -15.95 1.58 12.90
N PRO A 169 -15.00 1.49 11.94
CA PRO A 169 -15.31 1.13 10.55
C PRO A 169 -16.07 -0.19 10.44
N VAL A 170 -15.71 -1.18 11.26
CA VAL A 170 -16.37 -2.48 11.32
C VAL A 170 -17.84 -2.33 11.72
N ALA A 171 -18.13 -1.55 12.75
CA ALA A 171 -19.50 -1.35 13.22
C ALA A 171 -20.33 -0.63 12.15
N VAL A 172 -19.79 0.46 11.60
CA VAL A 172 -20.51 1.29 10.61
C VAL A 172 -20.75 0.55 9.30
N MET A 173 -19.75 -0.15 8.76
CA MET A 173 -19.93 -0.98 7.55
C MET A 173 -20.94 -2.11 7.78
N THR A 174 -21.00 -2.66 9.01
CA THR A 174 -22.00 -3.69 9.35
C THR A 174 -23.42 -3.09 9.41
N GLU A 175 -23.58 -1.87 9.96
CA GLU A 175 -24.84 -1.15 9.97
C GLU A 175 -25.34 -0.84 8.56
N TRP A 176 -24.48 -0.34 7.67
CA TRP A 176 -24.84 -0.05 6.27
C TRP A 176 -25.34 -1.30 5.54
N LEU A 177 -24.66 -2.43 5.72
CA LEU A 177 -25.09 -3.70 5.14
C LEU A 177 -26.41 -4.21 5.73
N GLN A 178 -26.63 -4.04 7.04
CA GLN A 178 -27.83 -4.51 7.70
C GLN A 178 -29.05 -3.66 7.32
N ALA A 179 -28.85 -2.35 7.19
CA ALA A 179 -29.90 -1.41 6.81
C ALA A 179 -30.18 -1.41 5.30
N ASP A 180 -29.26 -1.97 4.49
CA ASP A 180 -29.24 -1.82 3.02
C ASP A 180 -29.27 -0.36 2.61
N ASP A 181 -28.56 0.48 3.38
CA ASP A 181 -28.52 1.93 3.22
C ASP A 181 -27.07 2.42 3.35
N ALA A 182 -26.59 3.07 2.31
CA ALA A 182 -25.26 3.65 2.26
C ALA A 182 -25.30 5.13 2.71
N PRO A 183 -24.20 5.68 3.26
CA PRO A 183 -24.14 7.10 3.56
C PRO A 183 -24.28 7.95 2.29
N ALA A 184 -24.69 9.21 2.45
CA ALA A 184 -24.87 10.14 1.32
C ALA A 184 -23.60 10.21 0.44
N GLY A 185 -23.78 10.14 -0.87
CA GLY A 185 -22.68 10.12 -1.84
C GLY A 185 -22.00 8.76 -2.04
N PHE A 186 -22.43 7.71 -1.34
CA PHE A 186 -21.88 6.37 -1.50
C PHE A 186 -22.95 5.37 -1.97
N THR A 187 -22.49 4.33 -2.64
CA THR A 187 -23.30 3.16 -3.01
C THR A 187 -22.54 1.92 -2.55
N VAL A 188 -23.23 0.96 -1.95
CA VAL A 188 -22.66 -0.36 -1.61
C VAL A 188 -22.63 -1.22 -2.86
N ASP A 189 -21.46 -1.79 -3.16
CA ASP A 189 -21.23 -2.67 -4.30
C ASP A 189 -21.31 -4.16 -3.89
N MET A 190 -21.14 -5.06 -4.88
CA MET A 190 -21.41 -6.51 -4.75
C MET A 190 -20.35 -7.29 -3.95
N ASP A 191 -19.23 -6.68 -3.55
CA ASP A 191 -18.14 -7.40 -2.87
C ASP A 191 -18.10 -7.04 -1.38
N THR A 192 -18.23 -8.05 -0.51
CA THR A 192 -18.10 -7.85 0.94
C THR A 192 -17.43 -9.04 1.63
N GLU A 193 -16.83 -8.78 2.78
CA GLU A 193 -16.29 -9.82 3.67
C GLU A 193 -16.86 -9.64 5.07
N LEU A 194 -17.49 -10.71 5.58
CA LEU A 194 -18.03 -10.79 6.92
C LEU A 194 -17.22 -11.79 7.73
N ARG A 195 -16.75 -11.42 8.93
CA ARG A 195 -15.93 -12.24 9.80
C ARG A 195 -16.56 -12.35 11.20
N ALA A 196 -16.56 -13.56 11.75
CA ALA A 196 -17.01 -13.81 13.11
C ALA A 196 -16.04 -13.17 14.13
N THR A 197 -16.59 -12.60 15.20
CA THR A 197 -15.83 -11.97 16.30
C THR A 197 -15.24 -12.98 17.28
N GLY A 198 -15.76 -14.23 17.31
CA GLY A 198 -15.28 -15.30 18.18
C GLY A 198 -13.93 -15.91 17.74
N GLU A 199 -13.45 -16.89 18.52
CA GLU A 199 -12.16 -17.56 18.28
C GLU A 199 -12.04 -18.20 16.91
N SER A 200 -13.13 -18.71 16.33
CA SER A 200 -13.13 -19.36 15.01
C SER A 200 -12.73 -18.45 13.88
N LYS A 201 -12.96 -17.11 14.01
CA LYS A 201 -12.79 -16.09 12.94
C LYS A 201 -13.35 -16.53 11.58
N ALA A 202 -14.44 -17.33 11.63
CA ALA A 202 -15.05 -17.86 10.42
C ALA A 202 -15.47 -16.73 9.48
N THR A 203 -15.02 -16.80 8.23
CA THR A 203 -15.17 -15.72 7.25
C THR A 203 -16.06 -16.15 6.11
N VAL A 204 -16.95 -15.27 5.69
CA VAL A 204 -17.76 -15.39 4.46
C VAL A 204 -17.41 -14.24 3.55
N ARG A 205 -17.13 -14.52 2.30
CA ARG A 205 -16.83 -13.51 1.29
C ARG A 205 -17.79 -13.65 0.11
N TYR A 206 -18.42 -12.55 -0.22
CA TYR A 206 -19.20 -12.39 -1.44
C TYR A 206 -18.33 -11.68 -2.47
N VAL A 207 -18.24 -12.25 -3.68
CA VAL A 207 -17.47 -11.69 -4.78
C VAL A 207 -18.32 -11.68 -6.02
N ARG A 208 -18.58 -10.49 -6.57
CA ARG A 208 -19.45 -10.26 -7.73
C ARG A 208 -20.82 -10.94 -7.58
N HIS A 209 -21.32 -10.94 -6.37
CA HIS A 209 -22.58 -11.58 -6.01
C HIS A 209 -23.55 -10.53 -5.47
N THR A 210 -24.79 -10.59 -5.93
CA THR A 210 -25.85 -9.72 -5.39
C THR A 210 -25.94 -9.95 -3.89
N LEU A 211 -25.81 -8.88 -3.10
CA LEU A 211 -25.95 -8.95 -1.66
C LEU A 211 -27.46 -9.03 -1.35
N GLU A 212 -28.02 -10.24 -1.36
CA GLU A 212 -29.40 -10.43 -0.89
C GLU A 212 -29.45 -10.10 0.60
N ALA A 213 -30.25 -9.13 0.94
CA ALA A 213 -30.33 -8.58 2.30
C ALA A 213 -30.53 -9.66 3.36
N ASP A 214 -31.29 -10.72 3.05
CA ASP A 214 -31.58 -11.83 3.98
C ASP A 214 -30.37 -12.72 4.28
N ASP A 215 -29.51 -12.98 3.30
CA ASP A 215 -28.28 -13.77 3.51
C ASP A 215 -27.27 -13.01 4.34
N VAL A 216 -27.07 -11.73 4.03
CA VAL A 216 -26.19 -10.84 4.77
C VAL A 216 -26.69 -10.67 6.20
N ARG A 217 -27.99 -10.41 6.39
CA ARG A 217 -28.63 -10.26 7.72
C ARG A 217 -28.49 -11.53 8.57
N ARG A 218 -28.65 -12.72 7.98
CA ARG A 218 -28.41 -14.00 8.69
C ARG A 218 -26.99 -14.15 9.20
N HIS A 219 -25.99 -13.75 8.42
CA HIS A 219 -24.62 -13.79 8.86
C HIS A 219 -24.31 -12.77 9.96
N ILE A 220 -24.88 -11.57 9.86
CA ILE A 220 -24.74 -10.54 10.90
C ILE A 220 -25.45 -10.99 12.20
N ALA A 221 -26.66 -11.54 12.10
CA ALA A 221 -27.38 -12.09 13.25
C ALA A 221 -26.64 -13.27 13.92
N ALA A 222 -25.85 -14.03 13.13
CA ALA A 222 -24.95 -15.07 13.64
C ALA A 222 -23.63 -14.52 14.23
N GLY A 223 -23.50 -13.20 14.46
CA GLY A 223 -22.36 -12.57 15.11
C GLY A 223 -21.17 -12.27 14.19
N LYS A 224 -21.38 -12.26 12.86
CA LYS A 224 -20.33 -11.80 11.95
C LYS A 224 -20.44 -10.28 11.74
N GLN A 225 -19.29 -9.64 11.53
CA GLN A 225 -19.17 -8.22 11.28
C GLN A 225 -18.47 -7.97 9.95
N CYS A 226 -18.80 -6.86 9.29
CA CYS A 226 -18.20 -6.48 8.03
C CYS A 226 -16.76 -5.98 8.24
N THR A 227 -15.80 -6.64 7.62
CA THR A 227 -14.37 -6.28 7.67
C THR A 227 -13.86 -5.67 6.36
N ARG A 228 -14.63 -5.85 5.27
CA ARG A 228 -14.35 -5.26 3.96
C ARG A 228 -15.67 -5.01 3.24
N LEU A 229 -15.80 -3.81 2.70
CA LEU A 229 -16.99 -3.41 1.94
C LEU A 229 -16.57 -2.70 0.66
N ALA A 230 -17.01 -3.22 -0.48
CA ALA A 230 -16.86 -2.52 -1.74
C ALA A 230 -17.93 -1.44 -1.85
N MET A 231 -17.50 -0.28 -2.29
CA MET A 231 -18.34 0.91 -2.40
C MET A 231 -17.98 1.71 -3.65
N THR A 232 -18.92 2.48 -4.14
CA THR A 232 -18.69 3.52 -5.16
C THR A 232 -19.03 4.88 -4.57
N TRP A 233 -18.12 5.84 -4.71
CA TRP A 233 -18.29 7.21 -4.25
C TRP A 233 -18.66 8.13 -5.42
N ASN A 234 -19.77 8.88 -5.25
CA ASN A 234 -20.30 9.88 -6.18
C ASN A 234 -20.36 9.42 -7.66
N ASP A 235 -20.58 8.12 -7.89
CA ASP A 235 -20.48 7.49 -9.22
C ASP A 235 -19.13 7.69 -9.95
N LYS A 236 -18.11 8.16 -9.25
CA LYS A 236 -16.80 8.51 -9.80
C LYS A 236 -15.71 7.49 -9.50
N ILE A 237 -15.66 6.98 -8.26
CA ILE A 237 -14.58 6.10 -7.80
C ILE A 237 -15.15 4.89 -7.09
N SER A 238 -14.84 3.68 -7.60
CA SER A 238 -15.09 2.45 -6.88
C SER A 238 -13.87 2.04 -6.04
N PHE A 239 -14.09 1.51 -4.85
CA PHE A 239 -13.04 1.14 -3.91
C PHE A 239 -13.54 0.09 -2.91
N VAL A 240 -12.65 -0.42 -2.07
CA VAL A 240 -12.97 -1.30 -0.94
C VAL A 240 -12.51 -0.62 0.35
N LEU A 241 -13.44 -0.30 1.23
CA LEU A 241 -13.15 0.15 2.59
C LEU A 241 -12.82 -1.07 3.47
N THR A 242 -11.80 -0.96 4.32
CA THR A 242 -11.38 -2.04 5.22
C THR A 242 -11.53 -1.67 6.69
N GLU A 243 -11.54 -2.67 7.55
CA GLU A 243 -11.58 -2.52 9.02
C GLU A 243 -10.46 -1.63 9.59
N SER A 244 -9.33 -1.52 8.89
CA SER A 244 -8.17 -0.71 9.26
C SER A 244 -8.14 0.68 8.64
N LEU A 245 -9.25 1.18 8.10
CA LEU A 245 -9.34 2.46 7.36
C LEU A 245 -8.51 2.53 6.07
N ALA A 246 -7.90 1.45 5.63
CA ALA A 246 -7.25 1.42 4.33
C ALA A 246 -8.32 1.36 3.22
N ILE A 247 -8.14 2.20 2.20
CA ILE A 247 -8.98 2.21 0.99
C ILE A 247 -8.24 1.42 -0.08
N LYS A 248 -8.81 0.29 -0.53
CA LYS A 248 -8.15 -0.62 -1.47
C LYS A 248 -8.89 -0.71 -2.79
N SER A 249 -8.19 -1.23 -3.80
CA SER A 249 -8.75 -1.46 -5.14
C SER A 249 -9.43 -0.23 -5.74
N VAL A 250 -8.84 0.95 -5.50
CA VAL A 250 -9.33 2.22 -6.03
C VAL A 250 -9.32 2.18 -7.56
N LYS A 251 -10.46 2.49 -8.15
CA LYS A 251 -10.64 2.54 -9.60
C LYS A 251 -11.49 3.76 -9.99
N PRO A 252 -10.91 4.73 -10.72
CA PRO A 252 -11.70 5.78 -11.32
C PRO A 252 -12.65 5.18 -12.37
N ARG A 253 -13.90 5.65 -12.39
CA ARG A 253 -14.90 5.28 -13.39
C ARG A 253 -14.77 6.17 -14.62
N ASP A 254 -15.50 5.84 -15.66
CA ASP A 254 -15.35 6.49 -16.97
C ASP A 254 -15.61 8.01 -16.94
N VAL A 255 -16.50 8.48 -16.07
CA VAL A 255 -16.76 9.91 -15.83
C VAL A 255 -15.46 10.69 -15.48
N ILE A 256 -14.56 10.10 -14.73
CA ILE A 256 -13.26 10.71 -14.41
C ILE A 256 -12.30 10.60 -15.60
N LYS A 257 -12.28 9.44 -16.26
CA LYS A 257 -11.39 9.21 -17.41
C LYS A 257 -11.67 10.14 -18.58
N GLU A 258 -12.93 10.52 -18.77
CA GLU A 258 -13.31 11.52 -19.79
C GLU A 258 -12.76 12.92 -19.48
N THR A 259 -12.41 13.19 -18.22
CA THR A 259 -11.81 14.45 -17.76
C THR A 259 -10.27 14.41 -17.86
N GLU A 260 -9.68 13.23 -18.07
CA GLU A 260 -8.24 13.09 -18.25
C GLU A 260 -7.74 13.90 -19.45
N SER A 261 -6.60 14.56 -19.26
CA SER A 261 -6.02 15.44 -20.27
C SER A 261 -5.74 14.71 -21.57
N SER A 262 -6.27 15.22 -22.68
CA SER A 262 -6.00 14.72 -24.05
C SER A 262 -4.67 15.21 -24.62
N THR A 263 -3.82 15.86 -23.81
CA THR A 263 -2.53 16.38 -24.26
C THR A 263 -1.58 15.26 -24.72
N LYS A 264 -0.81 15.56 -25.78
CA LYS A 264 0.22 14.64 -26.30
C LYS A 264 1.54 14.70 -25.51
N ASN A 265 1.69 15.72 -24.64
CA ASN A 265 2.86 15.88 -23.79
C ASN A 265 2.73 14.99 -22.55
N ASP A 266 3.63 14.01 -22.43
CA ASP A 266 3.63 13.05 -21.32
C ASP A 266 3.83 13.72 -19.94
N GLU A 267 4.58 14.84 -19.88
CA GLU A 267 4.77 15.58 -18.63
C GLU A 267 3.50 16.31 -18.20
N GLU A 268 2.86 17.03 -19.13
CA GLU A 268 1.60 17.71 -18.84
C GLU A 268 0.48 16.72 -18.48
N ARG A 269 0.46 15.55 -19.13
CA ARG A 269 -0.49 14.49 -18.82
C ARG A 269 -0.25 13.94 -17.42
N PHE A 270 1.00 13.71 -17.03
CA PHE A 270 1.36 13.26 -15.69
C PHE A 270 0.91 14.27 -14.61
N ASP A 271 1.16 15.55 -14.84
CA ASP A 271 0.78 16.62 -13.93
C ASP A 271 -0.76 16.78 -13.84
N GLY A 272 -1.46 16.67 -14.95
CA GLY A 272 -2.92 16.68 -15.02
C GLY A 272 -3.55 15.49 -14.28
N ASP A 273 -3.02 14.29 -14.51
CA ASP A 273 -3.44 13.06 -13.82
C ASP A 273 -3.22 13.17 -12.31
N LEU A 274 -2.05 13.69 -11.88
CA LEU A 274 -1.74 13.88 -10.47
C LEU A 274 -2.69 14.87 -9.81
N MET A 275 -2.96 16.00 -10.47
CA MET A 275 -3.89 17.02 -9.98
C MET A 275 -5.31 16.47 -9.85
N LEU A 276 -5.79 15.75 -10.85
CA LEU A 276 -7.12 15.13 -10.84
C LEU A 276 -7.22 14.07 -9.75
N MET A 277 -6.24 13.18 -9.66
CA MET A 277 -6.19 12.12 -8.64
C MET A 277 -6.19 12.70 -7.23
N THR A 278 -5.28 13.62 -6.93
CA THR A 278 -5.16 14.19 -5.58
C THR A 278 -6.39 14.99 -5.19
N GLY A 279 -6.98 15.74 -6.14
CA GLY A 279 -8.22 16.49 -5.92
C GLY A 279 -9.43 15.61 -5.61
N GLU A 280 -9.60 14.50 -6.32
CA GLU A 280 -10.74 13.60 -6.08
C GLU A 280 -10.50 12.68 -4.88
N LEU A 281 -9.28 12.16 -4.69
CA LEU A 281 -8.97 11.32 -3.53
C LEU A 281 -9.02 12.09 -2.20
N SER A 282 -8.63 13.37 -2.18
CA SER A 282 -8.75 14.21 -0.98
C SER A 282 -10.21 14.35 -0.54
N LYS A 283 -11.14 14.56 -1.49
CA LYS A 283 -12.58 14.62 -1.22
C LYS A 283 -13.12 13.26 -0.76
N LEU A 284 -12.77 12.18 -1.46
CA LEU A 284 -13.16 10.83 -1.08
C LEU A 284 -12.75 10.51 0.36
N MET A 285 -11.49 10.82 0.74
CA MET A 285 -11.00 10.56 2.09
C MET A 285 -11.77 11.39 3.14
N ALA A 286 -12.05 12.67 2.86
CA ALA A 286 -12.82 13.53 3.75
C ALA A 286 -14.25 12.98 3.94
N ASP A 287 -14.93 12.60 2.86
CA ASP A 287 -16.28 12.06 2.90
C ASP A 287 -16.34 10.70 3.63
N VAL A 288 -15.33 9.84 3.45
CA VAL A 288 -15.22 8.58 4.22
C VAL A 288 -15.05 8.85 5.70
N VAL A 289 -14.21 9.80 6.07
CA VAL A 289 -14.01 10.19 7.47
C VAL A 289 -15.31 10.75 8.07
N GLU A 290 -16.03 11.60 7.33
CA GLU A 290 -17.33 12.14 7.76
C GLU A 290 -18.37 11.04 7.94
N ALA A 291 -18.47 10.10 6.99
CA ALA A 291 -19.37 8.95 7.06
C ALA A 291 -19.07 8.04 8.28
N LEU A 292 -17.84 8.06 8.79
CA LEU A 292 -17.42 7.36 10.00
C LEU A 292 -17.50 8.23 11.27
N GLY A 293 -18.27 9.34 11.22
CA GLY A 293 -18.55 10.22 12.35
C GLY A 293 -17.52 11.33 12.58
N GLY A 294 -16.59 11.51 11.65
CA GLY A 294 -15.50 12.48 11.76
C GLY A 294 -14.24 11.91 12.40
N GLU A 295 -13.18 12.73 12.45
CA GLU A 295 -11.92 12.35 13.09
C GLU A 295 -12.10 12.28 14.62
N ALA A 296 -11.53 11.25 15.23
CA ALA A 296 -11.42 11.19 16.68
C ALA A 296 -10.30 12.15 17.15
N THR A 297 -10.63 13.04 18.06
CA THR A 297 -9.63 13.82 18.79
C THR A 297 -8.79 12.91 19.68
N ALA A 298 -7.48 13.14 19.70
CA ALA A 298 -6.53 12.39 20.54
C ALA A 298 -6.81 12.57 22.03
#